data_2ec4b55e0b47706fe37851a11dec9701
#
_entry.id   2ec4b55e0b47706fe37851a11dec9701
#
_cell.length_a   1.000
_cell.length_b   1.000
_cell.length_c   1.000
_cell.angle_alpha   90.00
_cell.angle_beta   90.00
_cell.angle_gamma   90.00
#
_symmetry.space_group_name_H-M   'P 1'
#
loop_
_entity.id
_entity.type
_entity.pdbx_description
1 polymer ?
#
loop_
_entity_poly.entity_id
_entity_poly.type
_entity_poly.pdbx_seq_one_letter_code
_entity_poly.pdbx_strand_id
1 'polypeptide(L)'
;NYFILDESVLKREIGGLEVMAEQLEDLAAVAQRPDMHIRIVPFREGAILGLVGQFTVIDLTDEDYDDAVLYRESFTTDSIEHDPREIAFHREMFETFWRQSLDEEKSLRAIVAEAASLRARLDRAP
;
A
#
# COMPACT_ATOMS: atom_id res chain seq x y z
N ASN A 1 7.83 8.91 3.78
CA ASN A 1 6.52 8.35 3.44
C ASN A 1 6.58 6.83 3.36
N TYR A 2 5.79 6.16 4.18
CA TYR A 2 5.77 4.71 4.31
C TYR A 2 4.41 4.19 3.88
N PHE A 3 4.39 3.22 2.97
CA PHE A 3 3.16 2.65 2.42
C PHE A 3 3.21 1.13 2.50
N ILE A 4 2.11 0.55 2.90
CA ILE A 4 1.91 -0.89 2.87
C ILE A 4 0.73 -1.17 1.95
N LEU A 5 0.94 -2.04 0.98
CA LEU A 5 -0.08 -2.47 0.03
C LEU A 5 -0.28 -3.97 0.15
N ASP A 6 -1.54 -4.41 0.13
CA ASP A 6 -1.84 -5.82 0.03
C ASP A 6 -1.50 -6.33 -1.37
N GLU A 7 -1.03 -7.56 -1.47
CA GLU A 7 -0.66 -8.16 -2.76
C GLU A 7 -1.82 -8.13 -3.77
N SER A 8 -3.07 -8.16 -3.30
CA SER A 8 -4.24 -8.08 -4.17
C SER A 8 -4.27 -6.83 -5.05
N VAL A 9 -3.64 -5.75 -4.60
CA VAL A 9 -3.51 -4.50 -5.38
C VAL A 9 -2.79 -4.74 -6.71
N LEU A 10 -1.83 -5.67 -6.72
CA LEU A 10 -1.06 -6.01 -7.91
C LEU A 10 -1.82 -6.93 -8.85
N LYS A 11 -2.80 -7.66 -8.34
CA LYS A 11 -3.48 -8.75 -9.07
C LYS A 11 -4.83 -8.36 -9.65
N ARG A 12 -5.42 -7.28 -9.20
CA ARG A 12 -6.73 -6.82 -9.70
C ARG A 12 -6.55 -6.01 -10.97
N GLU A 13 -7.28 -6.42 -12.00
CA GLU A 13 -7.23 -5.77 -13.32
C GLU A 13 -8.23 -4.61 -13.39
N ILE A 14 -7.92 -3.53 -12.67
CA ILE A 14 -8.79 -2.36 -12.60
C ILE A 14 -8.50 -1.46 -13.81
N GLY A 15 -9.52 -1.19 -14.61
CA GLY A 15 -9.39 -0.35 -15.79
C GLY A 15 -8.87 -1.06 -17.03
N GLY A 16 -8.70 -2.39 -16.96
CA GLY A 16 -8.16 -3.20 -18.05
C GLY A 16 -6.65 -3.38 -17.96
N LEU A 17 -6.12 -4.25 -18.82
CA LEU A 17 -4.70 -4.66 -18.75
C LEU A 17 -3.74 -3.50 -19.00
N GLU A 18 -4.03 -2.65 -19.97
CA GLU A 18 -3.15 -1.53 -20.33
C GLU A 18 -3.07 -0.50 -19.22
N VAL A 19 -4.22 -0.08 -18.67
CA VAL A 19 -4.29 0.89 -17.59
C VAL A 19 -3.59 0.33 -16.34
N MET A 20 -3.84 -0.94 -16.02
CA MET A 20 -3.23 -1.57 -14.87
C MET A 20 -1.71 -1.71 -15.03
N ALA A 21 -1.23 -2.05 -16.23
CA ALA A 21 0.20 -2.11 -16.51
C ALA A 21 0.86 -0.74 -16.32
N GLU A 22 0.26 0.32 -16.84
CA GLU A 22 0.75 1.69 -16.65
C GLU A 22 0.79 2.09 -15.18
N GLN A 23 -0.26 1.76 -14.42
CA GLN A 23 -0.33 2.04 -12.98
C GLN A 23 0.79 1.34 -12.21
N LEU A 24 1.05 0.09 -12.51
CA LEU A 24 2.12 -0.64 -11.84
C LEU A 24 3.51 -0.14 -12.25
N GLU A 25 3.68 0.27 -13.48
CA GLU A 25 4.92 0.90 -13.93
C GLU A 25 5.16 2.24 -13.21
N ASP A 26 4.13 3.04 -13.05
CA ASP A 26 4.19 4.29 -12.29
C ASP A 26 4.49 4.02 -10.82
N LEU A 27 3.85 3.02 -10.23
CA LEU A 27 4.10 2.61 -8.85
C LEU A 27 5.55 2.19 -8.66
N ALA A 28 6.11 1.43 -9.60
CA ALA A 28 7.51 1.02 -9.56
C ALA A 28 8.45 2.23 -9.61
N ALA A 29 8.13 3.22 -10.43
CA ALA A 29 8.91 4.44 -10.52
C ALA A 29 8.87 5.24 -9.21
N VAL A 30 7.70 5.39 -8.62
CA VAL A 30 7.51 6.07 -7.33
C VAL A 30 8.25 5.33 -6.23
N ALA A 31 8.22 4.01 -6.23
CA ALA A 31 8.87 3.18 -5.21
C ALA A 31 10.40 3.34 -5.19
N GLN A 32 10.98 3.86 -6.27
CA GLN A 32 12.43 4.08 -6.37
C GLN A 32 12.86 5.46 -5.89
N ARG A 33 11.91 6.32 -5.54
CA ARG A 33 12.23 7.65 -5.01
C ARG A 33 12.76 7.52 -3.58
N PRO A 34 13.77 8.31 -3.21
CA PRO A 34 14.42 8.19 -1.89
C PRO A 34 13.50 8.52 -0.71
N ASP A 35 12.44 9.29 -0.92
CA ASP A 35 11.48 9.68 0.12
C ASP A 35 10.30 8.71 0.25
N MET A 36 10.27 7.65 -0.57
CA MET A 36 9.17 6.70 -0.63
C MET A 36 9.61 5.31 -0.17
N HIS A 37 8.83 4.73 0.72
CA HIS A 37 9.07 3.39 1.24
C HIS A 37 7.80 2.57 1.03
N ILE A 38 7.82 1.70 0.04
CA ILE A 38 6.63 0.91 -0.35
C ILE A 38 6.93 -0.56 -0.14
N ARG A 39 6.08 -1.23 0.62
CA ARG A 39 6.16 -2.66 0.87
C ARG A 39 4.85 -3.36 0.56
N ILE A 40 4.96 -4.57 0.08
CA ILE A 40 3.83 -5.44 -0.27
C ILE A 40 3.67 -6.50 0.82
N VAL A 41 2.46 -6.66 1.34
CA VAL A 41 2.12 -7.79 2.22
C VAL A 41 1.63 -8.93 1.34
N PRO A 42 2.38 -10.06 1.28
CA PRO A 42 1.97 -11.19 0.45
C PRO A 42 0.73 -11.89 1.02
N PHE A 43 -0.03 -12.55 0.15
CA PHE A 43 -1.26 -13.26 0.54
C PHE A 43 -1.05 -14.24 1.69
N ARG A 44 0.10 -14.91 1.74
CA ARG A 44 0.40 -15.89 2.79
C ARG A 44 0.45 -15.29 4.18
N GLU A 45 0.71 -13.98 4.30
CA GLU A 45 0.87 -13.30 5.60
C GLU A 45 -0.39 -12.57 6.04
N GLY A 46 -1.30 -12.27 5.13
CA GLY A 46 -2.22 -11.22 5.44
C GLY A 46 -3.66 -11.32 5.05
N ALA A 47 -4.42 -12.22 5.65
CA ALA A 47 -5.88 -12.09 5.56
C ALA A 47 -6.38 -10.82 6.26
N ILE A 48 -5.69 -10.35 7.29
CA ILE A 48 -6.16 -9.27 8.17
C ILE A 48 -6.07 -7.89 7.52
N LEU A 49 -5.05 -7.64 6.71
CA LEU A 49 -4.88 -6.33 6.07
C LEU A 49 -6.08 -5.95 5.20
N GLY A 50 -6.62 -6.91 4.46
CA GLY A 50 -7.81 -6.69 3.63
C GLY A 50 -9.09 -6.45 4.44
N LEU A 51 -9.13 -6.91 5.70
CA LEU A 51 -10.29 -6.76 6.58
C LEU A 51 -10.30 -5.43 7.34
N VAL A 52 -9.13 -4.84 7.57
CA VAL A 52 -9.01 -3.61 8.36
C VAL A 52 -9.49 -2.38 7.59
N GLY A 53 -9.43 -2.42 6.27
CA GLY A 53 -9.73 -1.26 5.45
C GLY A 53 -8.54 -0.30 5.34
N GLN A 54 -8.71 0.71 4.55
CA GLN A 54 -7.65 1.68 4.28
C GLN A 54 -7.57 2.72 5.40
N PHE A 55 -6.38 2.97 5.89
CA PHE A 55 -6.15 4.04 6.87
C PHE A 55 -4.80 4.72 6.63
N THR A 56 -4.70 5.96 7.08
CA THR A 56 -3.48 6.75 7.04
C THR A 56 -3.28 7.45 8.37
N VAL A 57 -2.10 7.31 8.95
CA VAL A 57 -1.69 8.12 10.11
C VAL A 57 -0.80 9.24 9.61
N ILE A 58 -1.18 10.48 9.90
CA ILE A 58 -0.46 11.67 9.47
C ILE A 58 0.11 12.36 10.69
N ASP A 59 1.44 12.42 10.76
CA ASP A 59 2.12 13.19 11.79
C ASP A 59 2.07 14.66 11.43
N LEU A 60 1.59 15.49 12.34
CA LEU A 60 1.46 16.93 12.11
C LEU A 60 2.76 17.68 12.40
N THR A 61 3.59 17.13 13.29
CA THR A 61 4.92 17.67 13.60
C THR A 61 5.92 16.54 13.76
N ASP A 62 7.21 16.85 13.55
CA ASP A 62 8.29 15.89 13.81
C ASP A 62 8.66 15.84 15.29
N GLU A 63 8.22 16.82 16.08
CA GLU A 63 8.62 17.00 17.48
C GLU A 63 7.70 16.28 18.47
N ASP A 64 6.43 16.10 18.12
CA ASP A 64 5.44 15.47 18.96
C ASP A 64 4.79 14.29 18.26
N TYR A 65 5.16 13.09 18.66
CA TYR A 65 4.63 11.84 18.12
C TYR A 65 3.13 11.69 18.32
N ASP A 66 2.59 12.32 19.38
CA ASP A 66 1.16 12.27 19.68
C ASP A 66 0.36 13.32 18.86
N ASP A 67 1.06 14.27 18.23
CA ASP A 67 0.39 15.27 17.40
C ASP A 67 0.19 14.70 15.98
N ALA A 68 -0.81 13.86 15.86
CA ALA A 68 -1.13 13.15 14.63
C ALA A 68 -2.64 13.05 14.45
N VAL A 69 -3.05 12.75 13.23
CA VAL A 69 -4.43 12.43 12.90
C VAL A 69 -4.49 11.08 12.21
N LEU A 70 -5.59 10.37 12.44
CA LEU A 70 -5.92 9.12 11.76
C LEU A 70 -7.02 9.41 10.75
N TYR A 71 -6.72 9.16 9.49
CA TYR A 71 -7.69 9.26 8.39
C TYR A 71 -8.09 7.86 7.96
N ARG A 72 -9.38 7.59 7.93
CA ARG A 72 -9.93 6.31 7.47
C ARG A 72 -10.91 6.56 6.34
N GLU A 73 -10.79 5.77 5.29
CA GLU A 73 -11.72 5.74 4.19
C GLU A 73 -12.58 4.49 4.29
N SER A 74 -13.90 4.68 4.24
CA SER A 74 -14.84 3.58 4.09
C SER A 74 -15.58 3.72 2.77
N PHE A 75 -16.34 2.70 2.43
CA PHE A 75 -17.10 2.69 1.18
C PHE A 75 -18.11 3.84 1.10
N THR A 76 -18.65 4.26 2.25
CA THR A 76 -19.72 5.27 2.31
C THR A 76 -19.31 6.60 2.91
N THR A 77 -18.29 6.61 3.77
CA THR A 77 -17.87 7.83 4.47
C THR A 77 -16.38 7.80 4.77
N ASP A 78 -15.80 8.99 4.82
CA ASP A 78 -14.45 9.19 5.33
C ASP A 78 -14.54 9.71 6.76
N SER A 79 -13.55 9.40 7.59
CA SER A 79 -13.50 9.91 8.96
C SER A 79 -12.09 10.35 9.31
N ILE A 80 -12.04 11.40 10.14
CA ILE A 80 -10.79 11.90 10.73
C ILE A 80 -10.91 11.70 12.24
N GLU A 81 -9.93 11.01 12.81
CA GLU A 81 -9.91 10.67 14.23
C GLU A 81 -8.70 11.30 14.90
N HIS A 82 -8.92 11.91 16.06
CA HIS A 82 -7.87 12.55 16.87
C HIS A 82 -7.59 11.81 18.18
N ASP A 83 -8.37 10.77 18.50
CA ASP A 83 -8.20 10.03 19.74
C ASP A 83 -6.81 9.37 19.77
N PRO A 84 -5.96 9.71 20.77
CA PRO A 84 -4.62 9.14 20.86
C PRO A 84 -4.60 7.61 20.97
N ARG A 85 -5.63 7.00 21.53
CA ARG A 85 -5.72 5.53 21.66
C ARG A 85 -5.95 4.88 20.32
N GLU A 86 -6.83 5.46 19.48
CA GLU A 86 -7.09 4.96 18.13
C GLU A 86 -5.87 5.14 17.24
N ILE A 87 -5.19 6.26 17.36
CA ILE A 87 -3.96 6.52 16.61
C ILE A 87 -2.88 5.52 17.01
N ALA A 88 -2.66 5.30 18.30
CA ALA A 88 -1.67 4.35 18.80
C ALA A 88 -1.97 2.93 18.33
N PHE A 89 -3.23 2.52 18.35
CA PHE A 89 -3.65 1.21 17.88
C PHE A 89 -3.34 1.02 16.39
N HIS A 90 -3.63 2.02 15.57
CA HIS A 90 -3.35 1.95 14.13
C HIS A 90 -1.85 2.00 13.82
N ARG A 91 -1.06 2.72 14.62
CA ARG A 91 0.40 2.69 14.49
C ARG A 91 0.95 1.28 14.76
N GLU A 92 0.45 0.61 15.79
CA GLU A 92 0.86 -0.77 16.08
C GLU A 92 0.47 -1.73 14.97
N MET A 93 -0.74 -1.58 14.41
CA MET A 93 -1.15 -2.37 13.25
C MET A 93 -0.21 -2.15 12.06
N PHE A 94 0.11 -0.89 11.78
CA PHE A 94 1.01 -0.54 10.69
C PHE A 94 2.37 -1.22 10.88
N GLU A 95 2.94 -1.15 12.07
CA GLU A 95 4.22 -1.79 12.37
C GLU A 95 4.17 -3.30 12.22
N THR A 96 3.07 -3.92 12.64
CA THR A 96 2.87 -5.36 12.47
C THR A 96 2.86 -5.75 11.00
N PHE A 97 2.08 -5.04 10.18
CA PHE A 97 2.03 -5.29 8.75
C PHE A 97 3.37 -5.01 8.07
N TRP A 98 4.09 -3.99 8.53
CA TRP A 98 5.41 -3.66 8.02
C TRP A 98 6.38 -4.83 8.22
N ARG A 99 6.35 -5.45 9.39
CA ARG A 99 7.17 -6.63 9.68
C ARG A 99 6.78 -7.84 8.84
N GLN A 100 5.50 -7.97 8.50
CA GLN A 100 4.98 -9.08 7.69
C GLN A 100 5.20 -8.87 6.19
N SER A 101 5.52 -7.66 5.78
CA SER A 101 5.67 -7.32 4.39
C SER A 101 7.00 -7.82 3.81
N LEU A 102 7.04 -7.93 2.49
CA LEU A 102 8.31 -8.07 1.76
C LEU A 102 9.13 -6.81 1.99
N ASP A 103 10.46 -6.93 2.00
CA ASP A 103 11.30 -5.74 2.04
C ASP A 103 11.10 -4.88 0.78
N GLU A 104 11.67 -3.69 0.78
CA GLU A 104 11.45 -2.74 -0.32
C GLU A 104 11.95 -3.26 -1.66
N GLU A 105 13.10 -3.95 -1.66
CA GLU A 105 13.68 -4.52 -2.88
C GLU A 105 12.80 -5.62 -3.46
N LYS A 106 12.36 -6.56 -2.61
CA LYS A 106 11.47 -7.64 -3.04
C LYS A 106 10.10 -7.12 -3.47
N SER A 107 9.60 -6.10 -2.78
CA SER A 107 8.34 -5.45 -3.14
C SER A 107 8.45 -4.80 -4.52
N LEU A 108 9.53 -4.09 -4.79
CA LEU A 108 9.77 -3.49 -6.11
C LEU A 108 9.83 -4.56 -7.20
N ARG A 109 10.54 -5.65 -6.95
CA ARG A 109 10.62 -6.75 -7.90
C ARG A 109 9.25 -7.36 -8.19
N ALA A 110 8.40 -7.50 -7.16
CA ALA A 110 7.05 -8.03 -7.34
C ALA A 110 6.20 -7.09 -8.22
N ILE A 111 6.29 -5.78 -8.00
CA ILE A 111 5.57 -4.78 -8.79
C ILE A 111 6.04 -4.83 -10.26
N VAL A 112 7.34 -4.82 -10.48
CA VAL A 112 7.94 -4.87 -11.83
C VAL A 112 7.56 -6.15 -12.56
N ALA A 113 7.63 -7.29 -11.87
CA ALA A 113 7.28 -8.59 -12.45
C ALA A 113 5.82 -8.65 -12.87
N GLU A 114 4.91 -8.10 -12.06
CA GLU A 114 3.49 -8.07 -12.41
C GLU A 114 3.21 -7.14 -13.59
N ALA A 115 3.84 -5.97 -13.63
CA ALA A 115 3.72 -5.06 -14.77
C ALA A 115 4.19 -5.72 -16.07
N ALA A 116 5.33 -6.41 -16.00
CA ALA A 116 5.86 -7.15 -17.15
C ALA A 116 4.91 -8.27 -17.62
N SER A 117 4.31 -8.98 -16.66
CA SER A 117 3.33 -10.03 -16.94
C SER A 117 2.11 -9.48 -17.67
N LEU A 118 1.60 -8.32 -17.25
CA LEU A 118 0.47 -7.66 -17.91
C LEU A 118 0.83 -7.21 -19.32
N ARG A 119 2.02 -6.66 -19.52
CA ARG A 119 2.50 -6.29 -20.86
C ARG A 119 2.61 -7.49 -21.78
N ALA A 120 3.13 -8.60 -21.28
CA ALA A 120 3.22 -9.84 -22.04
C ALA A 120 1.83 -10.36 -22.48
N ARG A 121 0.84 -10.24 -21.60
CA ARG A 121 -0.55 -10.61 -21.91
C ARG A 121 -1.15 -9.69 -22.98
N LEU A 122 -0.87 -8.39 -22.92
CA LEU A 122 -1.31 -7.44 -23.94
C LEU A 122 -0.70 -7.74 -25.31
N ASP A 123 0.59 -8.09 -25.35
CA ASP A 123 1.29 -8.41 -26.60
C ASP A 123 0.76 -9.69 -27.24
N ARG A 124 0.15 -10.59 -26.47
CA ARG A 124 -0.46 -11.83 -26.98
C ARG A 124 -1.93 -11.68 -27.35
N ALA A 125 -2.56 -10.56 -26.97
CA ALA A 125 -3.96 -10.32 -27.29
C ALA A 125 -4.15 -10.12 -28.79
N PRO A 126 -5.21 -10.73 -29.41
CA PRO A 126 -5.46 -10.54 -30.83
C PRO A 126 -5.93 -9.13 -31.18
#